data_05340cef41fcb4d207a329374ed42d87
#
_entry.id   05340cef41fcb4d207a329374ed42d87
#
_cell.length_a   1.000
_cell.length_b   1.000
_cell.length_c   1.000
_cell.angle_alpha   90.00
_cell.angle_beta   90.00
_cell.angle_gamma   90.00
#
_symmetry.space_group_name_H-M   'P 1'
#
loop_
_entity.id
_entity.type
_entity.pdbx_description
1 polymer ?
#
loop_
_entity_poly.entity_id
_entity_poly.type
_entity_poly.pdbx_seq_one_letter_code
_entity_poly.pdbx_strand_id
1 'polypeptide(L)'
;MDSSVIASGSFVWYPPPLDSCSLEVLLISENVHALALLAQGSELDLFKLILASSILSKAVLLILLFFSVFSWAIIFKKSVVVRKLRRDSETFIRMFRKSKRFSEISTACESLRNTPLVEVFLAGYEELEAQLLPDGKTQASAGASHSPTLKTINVIQRALSRASSVELTKLERNMSWLATTASVAPFIGLFGTVLGIITAFTGLGNEGTATIRAVAPGIAEALIATAAGLFAAIPAVIAYNYFVHQVKEFGSAMDDFSLEFLNLMERTFS
;
A
#
# COMPACT_ATOMS: atom_id res chain seq x y z
N MET A 1 -38.08 21.13 -31.44
CA MET A 1 -38.34 19.69 -31.45
C MET A 1 -37.01 19.07 -31.11
N ASP A 2 -36.80 18.53 -30.09
CA ASP A 2 -37.08 18.08 -28.74
C ASP A 2 -35.71 18.01 -28.06
N SER A 3 -35.43 18.73 -27.07
CA SER A 3 -35.64 18.63 -25.62
C SER A 3 -35.34 17.26 -25.01
N SER A 4 -34.42 17.31 -24.07
CA SER A 4 -34.31 16.46 -22.90
C SER A 4 -33.76 15.02 -23.10
N VAL A 5 -32.49 14.83 -22.76
CA VAL A 5 -32.12 13.77 -21.83
C VAL A 5 -30.98 14.31 -20.93
N ILE A 6 -31.34 14.86 -19.80
CA ILE A 6 -30.44 14.95 -18.66
C ILE A 6 -30.38 13.55 -18.07
N ALA A 7 -29.38 12.77 -18.46
CA ALA A 7 -29.07 11.50 -17.81
C ALA A 7 -28.44 11.83 -16.45
N SER A 8 -29.17 11.52 -15.40
CA SER A 8 -28.69 11.43 -14.02
C SER A 8 -27.39 10.65 -13.97
N GLY A 9 -26.28 11.36 -13.79
CA GLY A 9 -24.96 10.78 -13.58
C GLY A 9 -24.89 10.09 -12.22
N SER A 10 -25.44 8.88 -12.14
CA SER A 10 -25.09 7.95 -11.08
C SER A 10 -23.67 7.46 -11.40
N PHE A 11 -22.68 7.99 -10.70
CA PHE A 11 -21.32 7.45 -10.68
C PHE A 11 -21.41 6.04 -10.13
N VAL A 12 -21.52 5.06 -11.05
CA VAL A 12 -21.42 3.64 -10.71
C VAL A 12 -19.93 3.36 -10.59
N TRP A 13 -19.44 3.36 -9.35
CA TRP A 13 -18.12 2.81 -9.06
C TRP A 13 -18.12 1.33 -9.46
N TYR A 14 -17.48 1.02 -10.58
CA TYR A 14 -17.22 -0.34 -11.02
C TYR A 14 -15.93 -0.79 -10.33
N PRO A 15 -15.98 -1.73 -9.37
CA PRO A 15 -14.76 -2.36 -8.93
C PRO A 15 -14.14 -3.05 -10.14
N PRO A 16 -12.82 -2.93 -10.38
CA PRO A 16 -12.16 -3.72 -11.40
C PRO A 16 -12.47 -5.20 -11.13
N PRO A 17 -12.70 -6.01 -12.16
CA PRO A 17 -13.04 -7.40 -12.00
C PRO A 17 -12.00 -8.08 -11.10
N LEU A 18 -12.48 -8.83 -10.12
CA LEU A 18 -11.68 -9.53 -9.09
C LEU A 18 -10.61 -10.46 -9.71
N ASP A 19 -10.75 -10.76 -11.00
CA ASP A 19 -9.91 -11.69 -11.76
C ASP A 19 -8.51 -11.16 -12.09
N SER A 20 -8.29 -9.84 -12.19
CA SER A 20 -6.98 -9.31 -12.52
C SER A 20 -5.98 -9.42 -11.35
N CYS A 21 -6.45 -9.27 -10.12
CA CYS A 21 -5.58 -9.38 -8.93
C CYS A 21 -5.30 -10.85 -8.57
N SER A 22 -6.25 -11.75 -8.82
CA SER A 22 -6.05 -13.19 -8.64
C SER A 22 -5.17 -13.78 -9.75
N LEU A 23 -5.25 -13.26 -10.98
CA LEU A 23 -4.38 -13.65 -12.09
C LEU A 23 -2.93 -13.21 -11.88
N GLU A 24 -2.68 -11.99 -11.40
CA GLU A 24 -1.31 -11.55 -11.12
C GLU A 24 -0.66 -12.32 -9.96
N VAL A 25 -1.41 -12.60 -8.91
CA VAL A 25 -0.92 -13.44 -7.80
C VAL A 25 -0.74 -14.90 -8.23
N LEU A 26 -1.59 -15.43 -9.10
CA LEU A 26 -1.46 -16.78 -9.71
C LEU A 26 -0.27 -16.83 -10.66
N LEU A 27 -0.05 -15.82 -11.51
CA LEU A 27 1.10 -15.73 -12.40
C LEU A 27 2.44 -15.63 -11.63
N ILE A 28 2.44 -14.93 -10.50
CA ILE A 28 3.59 -14.89 -9.60
C ILE A 28 3.81 -16.27 -8.96
N SER A 29 2.74 -16.95 -8.56
CA SER A 29 2.79 -18.30 -7.97
C SER A 29 3.26 -19.34 -9.00
N GLU A 30 2.78 -19.31 -10.24
CA GLU A 30 3.24 -20.21 -11.30
C GLU A 30 4.70 -19.95 -11.71
N ASN A 31 5.12 -18.69 -11.77
CA ASN A 31 6.53 -18.36 -12.05
C ASN A 31 7.46 -18.80 -10.92
N VAL A 32 7.01 -18.71 -9.66
CA VAL A 32 7.77 -19.23 -8.52
C VAL A 32 7.82 -20.76 -8.56
N HIS A 33 6.75 -21.45 -8.93
CA HIS A 33 6.74 -22.90 -9.15
C HIS A 33 7.59 -23.32 -10.34
N ALA A 34 7.54 -22.59 -11.45
CA ALA A 34 8.40 -22.86 -12.62
C ALA A 34 9.89 -22.68 -12.29
N LEU A 35 10.24 -21.63 -11.51
CA LEU A 35 11.60 -21.43 -11.00
C LEU A 35 12.04 -22.57 -10.04
N ALA A 36 11.10 -23.03 -9.20
CA ALA A 36 11.35 -24.15 -8.29
C ALA A 36 11.54 -25.48 -9.05
N LEU A 37 10.80 -25.70 -10.13
CA LEU A 37 10.94 -26.89 -11.00
C LEU A 37 12.23 -26.85 -11.83
N LEU A 38 12.64 -25.70 -12.31
CA LEU A 38 13.97 -25.52 -12.96
C LEU A 38 15.13 -25.74 -12.00
N ALA A 39 14.92 -25.47 -10.71
CA ALA A 39 15.91 -25.76 -9.67
C ALA A 39 16.03 -27.26 -9.33
N GLN A 40 15.03 -28.08 -9.64
CA GLN A 40 15.04 -29.54 -9.40
C GLN A 40 15.78 -30.35 -10.48
N GLY A 41 16.10 -29.76 -11.62
CA GLY A 41 16.71 -30.45 -12.77
C GLY A 41 18.24 -30.53 -12.77
N SER A 42 18.93 -29.89 -11.86
CA SER A 42 20.35 -29.99 -11.66
C SER A 42 20.63 -30.15 -10.16
N GLU A 43 21.22 -31.24 -9.74
CA GLU A 43 21.82 -31.37 -8.41
C GLU A 43 23.01 -30.40 -8.30
N LEU A 44 22.80 -29.13 -8.60
CA LEU A 44 23.66 -28.06 -8.17
C LEU A 44 23.44 -27.97 -6.67
N ASP A 45 24.42 -28.48 -5.94
CA ASP A 45 24.55 -28.33 -4.49
C ASP A 45 24.64 -26.83 -4.12
N LEU A 46 23.59 -26.02 -4.51
CA LEU A 46 23.52 -24.59 -4.20
C LEU A 46 23.74 -24.36 -2.70
N PHE A 47 23.20 -25.26 -1.87
CA PHE A 47 23.43 -25.24 -0.44
C PHE A 47 24.93 -25.48 -0.10
N LYS A 48 25.60 -26.41 -0.76
CA LYS A 48 27.04 -26.65 -0.53
C LYS A 48 27.86 -25.46 -1.02
N LEU A 49 27.49 -24.85 -2.17
CA LEU A 49 28.15 -23.65 -2.66
C LEU A 49 27.98 -22.46 -1.69
N ILE A 50 26.77 -22.25 -1.15
CA ILE A 50 26.52 -21.20 -0.15
C ILE A 50 27.28 -21.48 1.17
N LEU A 51 27.35 -22.75 1.59
CA LEU A 51 28.10 -23.12 2.79
C LEU A 51 29.61 -23.00 2.60
N ALA A 52 30.12 -23.23 1.41
CA ALA A 52 31.53 -23.08 1.05
C ALA A 52 31.94 -21.63 0.75
N SER A 53 30.97 -20.72 0.58
CA SER A 53 31.20 -19.32 0.25
C SER A 53 32.04 -18.57 1.28
N SER A 54 32.63 -17.44 0.85
CA SER A 54 33.37 -16.54 1.72
C SER A 54 32.43 -15.91 2.79
N ILE A 55 33.00 -15.56 3.94
CA ILE A 55 32.25 -14.91 5.03
C ILE A 55 31.53 -13.64 4.52
N LEU A 56 32.17 -12.92 3.61
CA LEU A 56 31.66 -11.67 3.05
C LEU A 56 30.45 -11.91 2.13
N SER A 57 30.53 -12.95 1.26
CA SER A 57 29.39 -13.38 0.43
C SER A 57 28.20 -13.84 1.27
N LYS A 58 28.46 -14.58 2.34
CA LYS A 58 27.44 -15.01 3.30
C LYS A 58 26.73 -13.80 3.96
N ALA A 59 27.48 -12.77 4.34
CA ALA A 59 26.92 -11.55 4.91
C ALA A 59 26.00 -10.84 3.93
N VAL A 60 26.38 -10.71 2.65
CA VAL A 60 25.53 -10.13 1.59
C VAL A 60 24.24 -10.93 1.42
N LEU A 61 24.34 -12.26 1.32
CA LEU A 61 23.15 -13.12 1.18
C LEU A 61 22.23 -13.05 2.40
N LEU A 62 22.77 -12.94 3.60
CA LEU A 62 22.01 -12.80 4.83
C LEU A 62 21.24 -11.46 4.88
N ILE A 63 21.87 -10.38 4.46
CA ILE A 63 21.23 -9.06 4.33
C ILE A 63 20.09 -9.14 3.31
N LEU A 64 20.31 -9.74 2.15
CA LEU A 64 19.28 -9.88 1.11
C LEU A 64 18.13 -10.77 1.59
N LEU A 65 18.41 -11.84 2.31
CA LEU A 65 17.39 -12.69 2.92
C LEU A 65 16.55 -11.89 3.93
N PHE A 66 17.18 -11.08 4.77
CA PHE A 66 16.47 -10.21 5.71
C PHE A 66 15.53 -9.23 4.97
N PHE A 67 16.02 -8.55 3.93
CA PHE A 67 15.19 -7.67 3.12
C PHE A 67 14.02 -8.41 2.46
N SER A 68 14.26 -9.61 1.94
CA SER A 68 13.23 -10.45 1.32
C SER A 68 12.15 -10.84 2.31
N VAL A 69 12.50 -11.45 3.44
CA VAL A 69 11.55 -11.89 4.47
C VAL A 69 10.73 -10.72 5.02
N PHE A 70 11.41 -9.58 5.28
CA PHE A 70 10.74 -8.39 5.79
C PHE A 70 9.75 -7.79 4.78
N SER A 71 10.11 -7.77 3.49
CA SER A 71 9.22 -7.33 2.41
C SER A 71 7.99 -8.22 2.32
N TRP A 72 8.14 -9.54 2.35
CA TRP A 72 7.02 -10.47 2.33
C TRP A 72 6.09 -10.29 3.54
N ALA A 73 6.65 -10.08 4.73
CA ALA A 73 5.86 -9.79 5.93
C ALA A 73 4.99 -8.53 5.77
N ILE A 74 5.56 -7.46 5.19
CA ILE A 74 4.81 -6.23 4.90
C ILE A 74 3.74 -6.48 3.84
N ILE A 75 4.07 -7.18 2.75
CA ILE A 75 3.15 -7.48 1.65
C ILE A 75 1.93 -8.23 2.18
N PHE A 76 2.11 -9.32 2.91
CA PHE A 76 0.99 -10.09 3.46
C PHE A 76 0.13 -9.28 4.41
N LYS A 77 0.76 -8.63 5.40
CA LYS A 77 0.04 -7.79 6.36
C LYS A 77 -0.79 -6.71 5.66
N LYS A 78 -0.17 -5.99 4.73
CA LYS A 78 -0.81 -4.88 4.04
C LYS A 78 -1.92 -5.33 3.08
N SER A 79 -1.73 -6.44 2.37
CA SER A 79 -2.77 -7.04 1.52
C SER A 79 -4.04 -7.38 2.30
N VAL A 80 -3.90 -7.98 3.48
CA VAL A 80 -5.06 -8.30 4.34
C VAL A 80 -5.76 -7.03 4.80
N VAL A 81 -4.99 -6.02 5.25
CA VAL A 81 -5.55 -4.75 5.72
C VAL A 81 -6.29 -4.03 4.59
N VAL A 82 -5.67 -3.86 3.42
CA VAL A 82 -6.27 -3.16 2.28
C VAL A 82 -7.56 -3.84 1.82
N ARG A 83 -7.59 -5.18 1.71
CA ARG A 83 -8.81 -5.92 1.34
C ARG A 83 -9.94 -5.70 2.34
N LYS A 84 -9.61 -5.71 3.64
CA LYS A 84 -10.60 -5.45 4.69
C LYS A 84 -11.14 -4.02 4.59
N LEU A 85 -10.25 -3.02 4.52
CA LEU A 85 -10.63 -1.62 4.41
C LEU A 85 -11.52 -1.34 3.20
N ARG A 86 -11.26 -1.98 2.06
CA ARG A 86 -12.08 -1.86 0.86
C ARG A 86 -13.51 -2.32 1.10
N ARG A 87 -13.70 -3.52 1.65
CA ARG A 87 -15.04 -4.08 1.97
C ARG A 87 -15.80 -3.20 2.96
N ASP A 88 -15.10 -2.75 4.00
CA ASP A 88 -15.68 -1.94 5.06
C ASP A 88 -16.08 -0.55 4.51
N SER A 89 -15.24 0.05 3.64
CA SER A 89 -15.53 1.31 2.95
C SER A 89 -16.76 1.21 2.05
N GLU A 90 -16.88 0.14 1.24
CA GLU A 90 -18.05 -0.08 0.40
C GLU A 90 -19.33 -0.24 1.21
N THR A 91 -19.24 -0.93 2.34
CA THR A 91 -20.37 -1.12 3.24
C THR A 91 -20.79 0.20 3.86
N PHE A 92 -19.83 1.02 4.28
CA PHE A 92 -20.06 2.34 4.84
C PHE A 92 -20.74 3.27 3.83
N ILE A 93 -20.23 3.36 2.60
CA ILE A 93 -20.83 4.22 1.55
C ILE A 93 -22.27 3.81 1.27
N ARG A 94 -22.55 2.49 1.19
CA ARG A 94 -23.93 2.02 1.00
C ARG A 94 -24.86 2.41 2.16
N MET A 95 -24.38 2.36 3.41
CA MET A 95 -25.13 2.79 4.57
C MET A 95 -25.34 4.31 4.56
N PHE A 96 -24.30 5.08 4.27
CA PHE A 96 -24.35 6.53 4.20
C PHE A 96 -25.39 7.02 3.20
N ARG A 97 -25.41 6.48 1.99
CA ARG A 97 -26.38 6.85 0.94
C ARG A 97 -27.81 6.43 1.23
N LYS A 98 -28.01 5.41 2.06
CA LYS A 98 -29.34 4.93 2.46
C LYS A 98 -29.92 5.71 3.63
N SER A 99 -29.10 6.22 4.52
CA SER A 99 -29.51 6.93 5.74
C SER A 99 -29.78 8.40 5.43
N LYS A 100 -30.81 8.96 6.08
CA LYS A 100 -31.22 10.37 5.93
C LYS A 100 -30.76 11.25 7.11
N ARG A 101 -30.25 10.65 8.18
CA ARG A 101 -29.87 11.35 9.42
C ARG A 101 -28.43 11.03 9.81
N PHE A 102 -27.65 12.05 10.08
CA PHE A 102 -26.26 11.90 10.53
C PHE A 102 -26.11 11.10 11.82
N SER A 103 -27.05 11.23 12.77
CA SER A 103 -27.03 10.50 14.05
C SER A 103 -27.18 8.98 13.90
N GLU A 104 -27.96 8.52 12.93
CA GLU A 104 -28.11 7.09 12.64
C GLU A 104 -26.80 6.50 12.07
N ILE A 105 -26.13 7.29 11.24
CA ILE A 105 -24.85 6.90 10.64
C ILE A 105 -23.75 6.84 11.71
N SER A 106 -23.71 7.83 12.61
CA SER A 106 -22.73 7.89 13.71
C SER A 106 -22.79 6.64 14.58
N THR A 107 -23.98 6.16 14.94
CA THR A 107 -24.16 4.93 15.72
C THR A 107 -23.69 3.69 14.96
N ALA A 108 -23.96 3.63 13.65
CA ALA A 108 -23.52 2.52 12.81
C ALA A 108 -21.98 2.50 12.60
N CYS A 109 -21.31 3.65 12.68
CA CYS A 109 -19.87 3.78 12.55
C CYS A 109 -19.08 3.04 13.63
N GLU A 110 -19.67 2.79 14.81
CA GLU A 110 -18.99 2.06 15.90
C GLU A 110 -18.51 0.67 15.48
N SER A 111 -19.28 -0.01 14.63
CA SER A 111 -18.93 -1.34 14.11
C SER A 111 -17.84 -1.32 13.02
N LEU A 112 -17.63 -0.17 12.37
CA LEU A 112 -16.70 0.01 11.24
C LEU A 112 -15.54 0.96 11.58
N ARG A 113 -15.29 1.20 12.86
CA ARG A 113 -14.09 1.95 13.33
C ARG A 113 -12.85 1.34 12.71
N ASN A 114 -11.91 2.14 12.31
CA ASN A 114 -10.69 1.86 11.54
C ASN A 114 -10.83 1.89 10.00
N THR A 115 -11.97 2.28 9.48
CA THR A 115 -12.13 2.51 8.05
C THR A 115 -11.85 3.98 7.74
N PRO A 116 -11.00 4.33 6.74
CA PRO A 116 -10.63 5.72 6.45
C PRO A 116 -11.84 6.64 6.23
N LEU A 117 -12.85 6.16 5.51
CA LEU A 117 -14.07 6.92 5.25
C LEU A 117 -14.88 7.20 6.52
N VAL A 118 -14.90 6.28 7.47
CA VAL A 118 -15.58 6.45 8.76
C VAL A 118 -14.87 7.50 9.60
N GLU A 119 -13.55 7.49 9.64
CA GLU A 119 -12.76 8.48 10.37
C GLU A 119 -12.95 9.90 9.76
N VAL A 120 -13.00 10.01 8.44
CA VAL A 120 -13.31 11.27 7.75
C VAL A 120 -14.73 11.73 8.08
N PHE A 121 -15.73 10.82 8.07
CA PHE A 121 -17.10 11.13 8.48
C PHE A 121 -17.17 11.64 9.91
N LEU A 122 -16.54 10.93 10.84
CA LEU A 122 -16.56 11.30 12.27
C LEU A 122 -15.95 12.68 12.50
N ALA A 123 -14.82 12.99 11.84
CA ALA A 123 -14.18 14.29 11.93
C ALA A 123 -15.08 15.41 11.40
N GLY A 124 -15.78 15.17 10.28
CA GLY A 124 -16.73 16.13 9.72
C GLY A 124 -17.98 16.29 10.59
N TYR A 125 -18.47 15.20 11.17
CA TYR A 125 -19.63 15.20 12.05
C TYR A 125 -19.35 15.90 13.39
N GLU A 126 -18.20 15.65 14.01
CA GLU A 126 -17.76 16.31 15.23
C GLU A 126 -17.64 17.83 15.03
N GLU A 127 -17.06 18.26 13.91
CA GLU A 127 -16.98 19.68 13.57
C GLU A 127 -18.35 20.30 13.31
N LEU A 128 -19.24 19.56 12.63
CA LEU A 128 -20.62 19.99 12.41
C LEU A 128 -21.36 20.17 13.73
N GLU A 129 -21.24 19.24 14.65
CA GLU A 129 -21.87 19.29 15.97
C GLU A 129 -21.33 20.46 16.80
N ALA A 130 -20.02 20.69 16.77
CA ALA A 130 -19.38 21.84 17.43
C ALA A 130 -19.85 23.19 16.87
N GLN A 131 -20.18 23.27 15.58
CA GLN A 131 -20.69 24.51 14.96
C GLN A 131 -22.19 24.73 15.19
N LEU A 132 -22.98 23.66 15.40
CA LEU A 132 -24.40 23.71 15.65
C LEU A 132 -24.75 23.87 17.13
N LEU A 133 -23.89 23.39 18.04
CA LEU A 133 -24.01 23.50 19.49
C LEU A 133 -22.92 24.45 20.03
N PRO A 134 -23.05 25.76 19.89
CA PRO A 134 -22.10 26.68 20.52
C PRO A 134 -22.23 26.51 22.03
N ASP A 135 -21.10 26.26 22.68
CA ASP A 135 -20.96 26.21 24.14
C ASP A 135 -21.82 27.30 24.83
N GLY A 136 -22.56 26.91 25.87
CA GLY A 136 -23.57 27.68 26.60
C GLY A 136 -23.12 29.00 27.23
N LYS A 137 -22.31 29.83 26.56
CA LYS A 137 -21.81 31.13 27.04
C LYS A 137 -21.84 32.28 26.04
N THR A 138 -22.56 32.17 24.93
CA THR A 138 -22.83 33.37 24.14
C THR A 138 -24.32 33.51 23.98
N GLN A 139 -24.86 34.43 24.82
CA GLN A 139 -26.26 34.83 24.82
C GLN A 139 -26.71 35.36 23.45
N ALA A 140 -27.82 34.84 23.01
CA ALA A 140 -28.94 35.56 22.43
C ALA A 140 -28.64 36.57 21.32
N SER A 141 -28.76 36.12 20.10
CA SER A 141 -29.67 36.78 19.20
C SER A 141 -30.66 35.74 18.67
N ALA A 142 -31.80 35.66 19.37
CA ALA A 142 -32.95 34.93 18.92
C ALA A 142 -33.40 35.55 17.58
N GLY A 143 -33.30 34.78 16.50
CA GLY A 143 -33.80 35.19 15.20
C GLY A 143 -32.98 34.83 13.97
N ALA A 144 -31.83 34.23 14.09
CA ALA A 144 -31.07 33.76 12.92
C ALA A 144 -31.47 32.33 12.56
N SER A 145 -32.10 32.15 11.42
CA SER A 145 -32.31 30.89 10.75
C SER A 145 -30.98 30.12 10.72
N HIS A 146 -31.00 28.86 11.19
CA HIS A 146 -29.82 27.97 11.30
C HIS A 146 -29.32 27.47 9.93
N SER A 147 -29.24 28.33 8.94
CA SER A 147 -28.61 27.98 7.66
C SER A 147 -27.09 27.97 7.84
N PRO A 148 -26.39 26.93 7.41
CA PRO A 148 -24.95 26.90 7.49
C PRO A 148 -24.39 28.09 6.70
N THR A 149 -23.65 28.95 7.40
CA THR A 149 -22.99 30.08 6.74
C THR A 149 -21.82 29.53 5.91
N LEU A 150 -21.41 30.23 4.84
CA LEU A 150 -20.21 29.92 4.04
C LEU A 150 -18.98 29.68 4.93
N LYS A 151 -18.90 30.35 6.08
CA LYS A 151 -17.84 30.17 7.07
C LYS A 151 -17.88 28.75 7.68
N THR A 152 -19.05 28.25 8.03
CA THR A 152 -19.25 26.92 8.61
C THR A 152 -18.86 25.83 7.61
N ILE A 153 -19.29 25.96 6.35
CA ILE A 153 -18.93 25.02 5.27
C ILE A 153 -17.42 24.93 5.11
N ASN A 154 -16.72 26.07 5.06
CA ASN A 154 -15.26 26.11 4.93
C ASN A 154 -14.52 25.49 6.13
N VAL A 155 -15.07 25.58 7.35
CA VAL A 155 -14.48 24.97 8.53
C VAL A 155 -14.60 23.45 8.46
N ILE A 156 -15.79 22.94 8.13
CA ILE A 156 -16.05 21.51 7.98
C ILE A 156 -15.23 20.93 6.83
N GLN A 157 -15.14 21.60 5.70
CA GLN A 157 -14.31 21.19 4.57
C GLN A 157 -12.84 21.01 4.98
N ARG A 158 -12.30 21.94 5.77
CA ARG A 158 -10.92 21.82 6.29
C ARG A 158 -10.77 20.66 7.25
N ALA A 159 -11.77 20.38 8.10
CA ALA A 159 -11.75 19.22 9.00
C ALA A 159 -11.73 17.91 8.21
N LEU A 160 -12.59 17.77 7.20
CA LEU A 160 -12.64 16.62 6.29
C LEU A 160 -11.29 16.42 5.57
N SER A 161 -10.74 17.47 4.96
CA SER A 161 -9.44 17.42 4.26
C SER A 161 -8.29 17.03 5.19
N ARG A 162 -8.29 17.57 6.42
CA ARG A 162 -7.29 17.21 7.43
C ARG A 162 -7.41 15.73 7.82
N ALA A 163 -8.61 15.23 8.06
CA ALA A 163 -8.84 13.84 8.38
C ALA A 163 -8.41 12.91 7.23
N SER A 164 -8.75 13.26 5.98
CA SER A 164 -8.31 12.53 4.78
C SER A 164 -6.79 12.45 4.69
N SER A 165 -6.08 13.55 4.93
CA SER A 165 -4.60 13.57 4.91
C SER A 165 -3.98 12.69 6.00
N VAL A 166 -4.59 12.66 7.19
CA VAL A 166 -4.15 11.80 8.30
C VAL A 166 -4.34 10.33 7.94
N GLU A 167 -5.49 9.98 7.38
CA GLU A 167 -5.79 8.59 6.98
C GLU A 167 -4.89 8.13 5.82
N LEU A 168 -4.62 8.98 4.83
CA LEU A 168 -3.65 8.70 3.77
C LEU A 168 -2.26 8.39 4.34
N THR A 169 -1.78 9.20 5.28
CA THR A 169 -0.50 8.97 5.95
C THR A 169 -0.46 7.61 6.68
N LYS A 170 -1.58 7.21 7.32
CA LYS A 170 -1.68 5.88 7.94
C LYS A 170 -1.63 4.76 6.90
N LEU A 171 -2.29 4.97 5.75
CA LEU A 171 -2.27 4.01 4.65
C LEU A 171 -0.90 3.89 4.00
N GLU A 172 -0.12 4.95 3.89
CA GLU A 172 1.24 4.96 3.35
C GLU A 172 2.28 4.32 4.28
N ARG A 173 1.95 4.17 5.54
CA ARG A 173 2.88 3.64 6.54
C ARG A 173 3.46 2.29 6.10
N ASN A 174 4.75 2.13 6.28
CA ASN A 174 5.57 0.97 5.92
C ASN A 174 5.77 0.74 4.39
N MET A 175 5.21 1.59 3.51
CA MET A 175 5.47 1.47 2.08
C MET A 175 6.91 1.88 1.73
N SER A 176 7.49 2.80 2.49
CA SER A 176 8.88 3.24 2.31
C SER A 176 9.89 2.08 2.38
N TRP A 177 9.63 1.06 3.20
CA TRP A 177 10.46 -0.14 3.26
C TRP A 177 10.43 -0.97 1.97
N LEU A 178 9.25 -1.11 1.35
CA LEU A 178 9.12 -1.79 0.05
C LEU A 178 9.86 -1.00 -1.04
N ALA A 179 9.72 0.32 -1.06
CA ALA A 179 10.45 1.18 -1.98
C ALA A 179 11.97 1.07 -1.79
N THR A 180 12.44 1.07 -0.54
CA THR A 180 13.86 0.90 -0.22
C THR A 180 14.37 -0.47 -0.65
N THR A 181 13.66 -1.55 -0.34
CA THR A 181 14.05 -2.90 -0.78
C THR A 181 14.11 -2.98 -2.29
N ALA A 182 13.09 -2.45 -2.97
CA ALA A 182 12.99 -2.43 -4.42
C ALA A 182 14.20 -1.73 -5.09
N SER A 183 14.63 -0.62 -4.52
CA SER A 183 15.74 0.18 -5.07
C SER A 183 17.12 -0.29 -4.63
N VAL A 184 17.28 -0.77 -3.40
CA VAL A 184 18.60 -1.06 -2.81
C VAL A 184 19.02 -2.52 -3.00
N ALA A 185 18.08 -3.50 -2.95
CA ALA A 185 18.43 -4.90 -3.04
C ALA A 185 19.20 -5.30 -4.30
N PRO A 186 18.90 -4.77 -5.52
CA PRO A 186 19.71 -5.06 -6.70
C PRO A 186 21.15 -4.58 -6.58
N PHE A 187 21.37 -3.43 -5.96
CA PHE A 187 22.72 -2.88 -5.76
C PHE A 187 23.50 -3.67 -4.72
N ILE A 188 22.84 -4.18 -3.68
CA ILE A 188 23.47 -5.10 -2.72
C ILE A 188 23.85 -6.41 -3.43
N GLY A 189 23.00 -6.93 -4.32
CA GLY A 189 23.32 -8.09 -5.16
C GLY A 189 24.51 -7.82 -6.09
N LEU A 190 24.54 -6.67 -6.75
CA LEU A 190 25.67 -6.24 -7.58
C LEU A 190 26.96 -6.10 -6.76
N PHE A 191 26.87 -5.52 -5.57
CA PHE A 191 28.01 -5.45 -4.66
C PHE A 191 28.56 -6.86 -4.32
N GLY A 192 27.64 -7.82 -4.11
CA GLY A 192 28.00 -9.22 -3.92
C GLY A 192 28.77 -9.81 -5.11
N THR A 193 28.42 -9.44 -6.37
CA THR A 193 29.20 -9.90 -7.54
C THR A 193 30.60 -9.34 -7.55
N VAL A 194 30.78 -8.07 -7.24
CA VAL A 194 32.11 -7.46 -7.17
C VAL A 194 32.99 -8.19 -6.16
N LEU A 195 32.46 -8.48 -4.98
CA LEU A 195 33.17 -9.21 -3.93
C LEU A 195 33.51 -10.66 -4.36
N GLY A 196 32.56 -11.36 -4.98
CA GLY A 196 32.80 -12.74 -5.46
C GLY A 196 33.85 -12.79 -6.55
N ILE A 197 33.90 -11.82 -7.48
CA ILE A 197 34.94 -11.72 -8.51
C ILE A 197 36.31 -11.44 -7.86
N ILE A 198 36.37 -10.50 -6.90
CA ILE A 198 37.63 -10.23 -6.17
C ILE A 198 38.16 -11.51 -5.51
N THR A 199 37.27 -12.25 -4.83
CA THR A 199 37.63 -13.49 -4.17
C THR A 199 38.13 -14.55 -5.17
N ALA A 200 37.47 -14.65 -6.34
CA ALA A 200 37.88 -15.57 -7.41
C ALA A 200 39.30 -15.27 -7.91
N PHE A 201 39.61 -13.99 -8.15
CA PHE A 201 40.95 -13.59 -8.65
C PHE A 201 42.04 -13.67 -7.58
N THR A 202 41.72 -13.39 -6.32
CA THR A 202 42.70 -13.56 -5.23
C THR A 202 43.07 -15.04 -5.01
N GLY A 203 42.09 -15.96 -5.19
CA GLY A 203 42.35 -17.42 -5.15
C GLY A 203 43.31 -17.87 -6.27
N LEU A 204 43.18 -17.32 -7.47
CA LEU A 204 44.03 -17.62 -8.62
C LEU A 204 45.50 -17.24 -8.38
N GLY A 205 45.72 -16.10 -7.68
CA GLY A 205 47.11 -15.65 -7.35
C GLY A 205 47.84 -16.57 -6.38
N ASN A 206 47.13 -17.34 -5.58
CA ASN A 206 47.72 -18.22 -4.54
C ASN A 206 48.06 -19.62 -5.05
N GLU A 207 47.42 -20.10 -6.13
CA GLU A 207 47.60 -21.49 -6.59
C GLU A 207 48.69 -21.69 -7.67
N GLY A 208 49.35 -20.63 -8.14
CA GLY A 208 50.45 -20.68 -9.09
C GLY A 208 50.11 -21.24 -10.48
N THR A 209 48.94 -21.82 -10.69
CA THR A 209 48.43 -22.31 -11.99
C THR A 209 47.07 -21.72 -12.28
N ALA A 210 46.97 -20.94 -13.38
CA ALA A 210 45.75 -20.29 -13.82
C ALA A 210 44.77 -21.32 -14.44
N THR A 211 43.94 -21.94 -13.63
CA THR A 211 42.94 -22.90 -14.10
C THR A 211 41.50 -22.32 -13.89
N ILE A 212 40.60 -22.63 -14.83
CA ILE A 212 39.19 -22.26 -14.72
C ILE A 212 38.56 -22.83 -13.44
N ARG A 213 39.02 -23.99 -12.97
CA ARG A 213 38.52 -24.61 -11.75
C ARG A 213 38.76 -23.77 -10.50
N ALA A 214 39.85 -22.99 -10.46
CA ALA A 214 40.15 -22.13 -9.32
C ALA A 214 39.22 -20.92 -9.21
N VAL A 215 38.72 -20.39 -10.31
CA VAL A 215 37.85 -19.17 -10.33
C VAL A 215 36.33 -19.48 -10.40
N ALA A 216 35.98 -20.68 -10.89
CA ALA A 216 34.57 -21.04 -11.10
C ALA A 216 33.70 -20.94 -9.83
N PRO A 217 34.12 -21.36 -8.62
CA PRO A 217 33.31 -21.20 -7.41
C PRO A 217 33.03 -19.75 -7.07
N GLY A 218 34.02 -18.85 -7.14
CA GLY A 218 33.85 -17.43 -6.83
C GLY A 218 32.95 -16.72 -7.82
N ILE A 219 32.99 -17.09 -9.12
CA ILE A 219 32.09 -16.58 -10.12
C ILE A 219 30.66 -17.07 -9.85
N ALA A 220 30.48 -18.33 -9.50
CA ALA A 220 29.16 -18.87 -9.16
C ALA A 220 28.56 -18.15 -7.95
N GLU A 221 29.33 -17.92 -6.89
CA GLU A 221 28.93 -17.14 -5.73
C GLU A 221 28.47 -15.72 -6.12
N ALA A 222 29.24 -15.05 -6.98
CA ALA A 222 28.92 -13.74 -7.49
C ALA A 222 27.55 -13.71 -8.18
N LEU A 223 27.28 -14.64 -9.08
CA LEU A 223 26.01 -14.75 -9.81
C LEU A 223 24.82 -15.03 -8.88
N ILE A 224 25.03 -15.90 -7.86
CA ILE A 224 24.01 -16.19 -6.84
C ILE A 224 23.64 -14.92 -6.06
N ALA A 225 24.62 -14.09 -5.70
CA ALA A 225 24.36 -12.85 -4.97
C ALA A 225 23.47 -11.88 -5.79
N THR A 226 23.74 -11.72 -7.09
CA THR A 226 22.90 -10.89 -7.96
C THR A 226 21.51 -11.47 -8.14
N ALA A 227 21.38 -12.77 -8.37
CA ALA A 227 20.09 -13.44 -8.47
C ALA A 227 19.26 -13.26 -7.19
N ALA A 228 19.87 -13.38 -6.02
CA ALA A 228 19.22 -13.15 -4.73
C ALA A 228 18.77 -11.68 -4.57
N GLY A 229 19.59 -10.72 -5.00
CA GLY A 229 19.22 -9.30 -5.00
C GLY A 229 17.99 -8.99 -5.85
N LEU A 230 17.93 -9.53 -7.05
CA LEU A 230 16.79 -9.40 -7.95
C LEU A 230 15.56 -10.13 -7.39
N PHE A 231 15.72 -11.31 -6.83
CA PHE A 231 14.65 -12.08 -6.22
C PHE A 231 13.98 -11.34 -5.04
N ALA A 232 14.76 -10.60 -4.26
CA ALA A 232 14.23 -9.75 -3.19
C ALA A 232 13.57 -8.48 -3.72
N ALA A 233 14.09 -7.87 -4.79
CA ALA A 233 13.65 -6.59 -5.32
C ALA A 233 12.35 -6.69 -6.12
N ILE A 234 12.20 -7.70 -6.97
CA ILE A 234 11.06 -7.81 -7.90
C ILE A 234 9.72 -7.84 -7.16
N PRO A 235 9.49 -8.70 -6.17
CA PRO A 235 8.24 -8.70 -5.41
C PRO A 235 7.98 -7.38 -4.68
N ALA A 236 9.05 -6.75 -4.17
CA ALA A 236 8.95 -5.47 -3.46
C ALA A 236 8.50 -4.33 -4.38
N VAL A 237 9.03 -4.26 -5.63
CA VAL A 237 8.59 -3.28 -6.65
C VAL A 237 7.12 -3.46 -7.00
N ILE A 238 6.73 -4.69 -7.31
CA ILE A 238 5.35 -5.01 -7.71
C ILE A 238 4.39 -4.62 -6.60
N ALA A 239 4.67 -5.05 -5.38
CA ALA A 239 3.83 -4.77 -4.22
C ALA A 239 3.77 -3.27 -3.89
N TYR A 240 4.89 -2.56 -3.97
CA TYR A 240 4.95 -1.12 -3.77
C TYR A 240 4.03 -0.38 -4.76
N ASN A 241 4.15 -0.66 -6.05
CA ASN A 241 3.33 -0.03 -7.08
C ASN A 241 1.84 -0.34 -6.90
N TYR A 242 1.50 -1.58 -6.56
CA TYR A 242 0.14 -1.98 -6.24
C TYR A 242 -0.43 -1.17 -5.06
N PHE A 243 0.30 -1.08 -3.94
CA PHE A 243 -0.18 -0.36 -2.76
C PHE A 243 -0.24 1.15 -2.99
N VAL A 244 0.67 1.75 -3.76
CA VAL A 244 0.59 3.16 -4.16
C VAL A 244 -0.71 3.43 -4.92
N HIS A 245 -1.08 2.55 -5.83
CA HIS A 245 -2.34 2.67 -6.57
C HIS A 245 -3.56 2.58 -5.62
N GLN A 246 -3.57 1.60 -4.71
CA GLN A 246 -4.64 1.46 -3.72
C GLN A 246 -4.77 2.68 -2.80
N VAL A 247 -3.67 3.26 -2.36
CA VAL A 247 -3.69 4.49 -1.53
C VAL A 247 -4.29 5.66 -2.30
N LYS A 248 -3.96 5.82 -3.58
CA LYS A 248 -4.56 6.85 -4.44
C LYS A 248 -6.08 6.65 -4.61
N GLU A 249 -6.53 5.41 -4.81
CA GLU A 249 -7.97 5.09 -4.88
C GLU A 249 -8.69 5.47 -3.58
N PHE A 250 -8.12 5.14 -2.41
CA PHE A 250 -8.69 5.57 -1.13
C PHE A 250 -8.71 7.10 -0.99
N GLY A 251 -7.67 7.79 -1.46
CA GLY A 251 -7.62 9.26 -1.48
C GLY A 251 -8.78 9.85 -2.27
N SER A 252 -8.95 9.42 -3.52
CA SER A 252 -10.06 9.87 -4.35
C SER A 252 -11.43 9.55 -3.75
N ALA A 253 -11.57 8.36 -3.13
CA ALA A 253 -12.82 7.98 -2.47
C ALA A 253 -13.13 8.86 -1.24
N MET A 254 -12.12 9.29 -0.49
CA MET A 254 -12.29 10.22 0.64
C MET A 254 -12.63 11.64 0.16
N ASP A 255 -12.05 12.10 -0.94
CA ASP A 255 -12.35 13.39 -1.53
C ASP A 255 -13.80 13.43 -2.07
N ASP A 256 -14.21 12.41 -2.82
CA ASP A 256 -15.58 12.27 -3.31
C ASP A 256 -16.59 12.21 -2.16
N PHE A 257 -16.28 11.43 -1.13
CA PHE A 257 -17.08 11.33 0.07
C PHE A 257 -17.21 12.69 0.80
N SER A 258 -16.12 13.45 0.88
CA SER A 258 -16.13 14.78 1.50
C SER A 258 -17.07 15.74 0.79
N LEU A 259 -17.13 15.72 -0.54
CA LEU A 259 -18.07 16.49 -1.33
C LEU A 259 -19.52 16.01 -1.11
N GLU A 260 -19.74 14.68 -1.07
CA GLU A 260 -21.07 14.11 -0.80
C GLU A 260 -21.58 14.48 0.60
N PHE A 261 -20.69 14.49 1.59
CA PHE A 261 -20.99 14.94 2.95
C PHE A 261 -21.41 16.41 2.99
N LEU A 262 -20.68 17.31 2.33
CA LEU A 262 -21.00 18.75 2.27
C LEU A 262 -22.33 18.99 1.56
N ASN A 263 -22.60 18.30 0.45
CA ASN A 263 -23.87 18.39 -0.26
C ASN A 263 -25.05 17.91 0.60
N LEU A 264 -24.87 16.82 1.36
CA LEU A 264 -25.90 16.34 2.28
C LEU A 264 -26.16 17.33 3.41
N MET A 265 -25.10 17.94 3.95
CA MET A 265 -25.20 18.96 4.98
C MET A 265 -25.95 20.19 4.45
N GLU A 266 -25.60 20.73 3.29
CA GLU A 266 -26.31 21.86 2.68
C GLU A 266 -27.80 21.56 2.50
N ARG A 267 -28.13 20.38 1.99
CA ARG A 267 -29.52 19.95 1.79
C ARG A 267 -30.31 19.77 3.09
N THR A 268 -29.64 19.38 4.18
CA THR A 268 -30.30 19.10 5.46
C THR A 268 -30.60 20.40 6.24
N PHE A 269 -29.76 21.43 6.05
CA PHE A 269 -29.85 22.69 6.80
C PHE A 269 -30.20 23.89 5.95
N SER A 270 -30.47 23.73 4.66
CA SER A 270 -31.05 24.75 3.76
C SER A 270 -32.56 24.71 3.79
#